data_a23ac1fc1ce076b6246b149aa2e64db5
#
_entry.id   a23ac1fc1ce076b6246b149aa2e64db5
#
_cell.length_a   1.000
_cell.length_b   1.000
_cell.length_c   1.000
_cell.angle_alpha   90.00
_cell.angle_beta   90.00
_cell.angle_gamma   90.00
#
_symmetry.space_group_name_H-M   'P 1'
#
loop_
_entity.id
_entity.type
_entity.pdbx_description
1 polymer ?
#
loop_
_entity_poly.entity_id
_entity_poly.type
_entity_poly.pdbx_seq_one_letter_code
_entity_poly.pdbx_strand_id
1 'polypeptide(L)'
;TLNSIHFGLPSHPKTKNLLRGVVSGIGGYGNCIGIPTVGGEVKFDSSYNENILVNAMAVGLTKKNKIFYSKAKGINKAVIYVGSKTGRDGIHGASMASAEFDDDSDEKKPTVQVGDPFTEKLLLEACLELMKDNSIISIQDMGAAGLTSSSVEMASKGDLGIQLDLNKVPCREDKMTPYEIMLSESQERMLLIINSGKEENAKKIFTKWGLDFSIIGNTTDTKKLVLNFNGEKVADLPLSSLSKDAPLYDRKWEKKLNLKKIEFPKNFRSKKIFESLKKILMSPNNSEKSWVWEQYDQTVMGDTIQKPGGNSGVIRIHGKNKGVALTVDSSTHYCFANPIIGGKQVVCEAWRNLIAVGSNPIAITNCLNFGNPEDKKIMGQFVETIDGISQACTYLNFPVVSGNVSFYNGTKKNSISPTPTIGGVGLIKNLNDMVTKNFKESGNHILIIGKTLGHLYQSEFFRVILNFNEGPPPEINLFNEKNNGLAVLNLISKKLVNSVHDISSG
;
A
#
# COMPACT_ATOMS: atom_id res chain seq x y z
N THR A 1 0.33 10.42 3.24
CA THR A 1 0.17 9.28 2.30
C THR A 1 1.21 9.31 1.21
N LEU A 2 1.44 8.16 0.57
CA LEU A 2 2.28 7.95 -0.62
C LEU A 2 1.60 6.94 -1.55
N ASN A 3 1.95 6.99 -2.84
CA ASN A 3 1.37 6.08 -3.83
C ASN A 3 2.46 5.47 -4.71
N SER A 4 2.34 4.17 -5.02
CA SER A 4 3.12 3.52 -6.07
C SER A 4 2.16 3.08 -7.17
N ILE A 5 2.23 3.73 -8.33
CA ILE A 5 1.27 3.56 -9.42
C ILE A 5 1.98 3.10 -10.69
N HIS A 6 1.45 2.05 -11.30
CA HIS A 6 2.04 1.40 -12.46
C HIS A 6 1.05 1.36 -13.61
N PHE A 7 1.48 1.82 -14.76
CA PHE A 7 0.67 1.93 -15.97
C PHE A 7 1.31 1.22 -17.16
N GLY A 8 0.49 0.89 -18.14
CA GLY A 8 0.95 0.49 -19.45
C GLY A 8 1.80 1.56 -20.13
N LEU A 9 2.42 1.23 -21.25
CA LEU A 9 3.23 2.19 -22.01
C LEU A 9 2.41 3.45 -22.37
N PRO A 10 3.01 4.65 -22.38
CA PRO A 10 2.30 5.88 -22.75
C PRO A 10 1.69 5.84 -24.16
N SER A 11 2.22 5.00 -25.05
CA SER A 11 1.69 4.75 -26.41
C SER A 11 0.45 3.86 -26.43
N HIS A 12 0.15 3.15 -25.33
CA HIS A 12 -1.03 2.29 -25.25
C HIS A 12 -2.31 3.14 -25.12
N PRO A 13 -3.38 2.84 -25.90
CA PRO A 13 -4.58 3.69 -26.00
C PRO A 13 -5.25 4.02 -24.67
N LYS A 14 -5.29 3.07 -23.74
CA LYS A 14 -5.96 3.23 -22.42
C LYS A 14 -5.13 4.04 -21.41
N THR A 15 -3.79 4.07 -21.55
CA THR A 15 -2.89 4.58 -20.50
C THR A 15 -3.17 6.02 -20.11
N LYS A 16 -3.38 6.92 -21.08
CA LYS A 16 -3.63 8.33 -20.81
C LYS A 16 -4.89 8.56 -19.96
N ASN A 17 -5.96 7.88 -20.28
CA ASN A 17 -7.24 8.02 -19.56
C ASN A 17 -7.15 7.40 -18.16
N LEU A 18 -6.54 6.22 -18.06
CA LEU A 18 -6.32 5.55 -16.77
C LEU A 18 -5.43 6.38 -15.84
N LEU A 19 -4.31 6.92 -16.36
CA LEU A 19 -3.41 7.78 -15.60
C LEU A 19 -4.16 9.03 -15.06
N ARG A 20 -4.92 9.72 -15.90
CA ARG A 20 -5.71 10.89 -15.48
C ARG A 20 -6.75 10.52 -14.43
N GLY A 21 -7.49 9.43 -14.63
CA GLY A 21 -8.51 8.95 -13.70
C GLY A 21 -7.91 8.60 -12.34
N VAL A 22 -6.82 7.83 -12.31
CA VAL A 22 -6.14 7.43 -11.07
C VAL A 22 -5.59 8.65 -10.31
N VAL A 23 -4.88 9.55 -11.00
CA VAL A 23 -4.31 10.75 -10.39
C VAL A 23 -5.41 11.67 -9.84
N SER A 24 -6.51 11.84 -10.60
CA SER A 24 -7.66 12.62 -10.14
C SER A 24 -8.36 11.97 -8.94
N GLY A 25 -8.51 10.65 -8.93
CA GLY A 25 -9.10 9.92 -7.82
C GLY A 25 -8.26 10.02 -6.53
N ILE A 26 -6.95 9.80 -6.63
CA ILE A 26 -6.03 9.93 -5.50
C ILE A 26 -6.05 11.37 -4.95
N GLY A 27 -5.94 12.37 -5.83
CA GLY A 27 -5.95 13.78 -5.45
C GLY A 27 -7.29 14.19 -4.83
N GLY A 28 -8.41 13.84 -5.47
CA GLY A 28 -9.74 14.15 -4.98
C GLY A 28 -10.01 13.55 -3.61
N TYR A 29 -9.64 12.30 -3.40
CA TYR A 29 -9.81 11.62 -2.11
C TYR A 29 -8.88 12.18 -1.03
N GLY A 30 -7.56 12.18 -1.26
CA GLY A 30 -6.58 12.63 -0.28
C GLY A 30 -6.71 14.10 0.09
N ASN A 31 -6.98 14.98 -0.88
CA ASN A 31 -7.18 16.41 -0.64
C ASN A 31 -8.44 16.67 0.18
N CYS A 32 -9.53 15.95 -0.07
CA CYS A 32 -10.79 16.11 0.65
C CYS A 32 -10.68 15.66 2.11
N ILE A 33 -10.07 14.52 2.38
CA ILE A 33 -9.85 14.05 3.76
C ILE A 33 -8.81 14.89 4.52
N GLY A 34 -8.04 15.72 3.81
CA GLY A 34 -7.10 16.66 4.41
C GLY A 34 -5.84 16.00 4.97
N ILE A 35 -5.29 15.01 4.27
CA ILE A 35 -4.06 14.31 4.61
C ILE A 35 -3.01 14.57 3.51
N PRO A 36 -1.77 15.01 3.84
CA PRO A 36 -0.79 15.35 2.84
C PRO A 36 -0.28 14.12 2.09
N THR A 37 -0.23 14.19 0.76
CA THR A 37 0.42 13.20 -0.09
C THR A 37 1.84 13.66 -0.39
N VAL A 38 2.84 13.06 0.25
CA VAL A 38 4.20 13.59 0.35
C VAL A 38 5.23 12.90 -0.52
N GLY A 39 4.82 11.87 -1.26
CA GLY A 39 5.73 11.13 -2.13
C GLY A 39 5.03 10.05 -2.92
N GLY A 40 5.80 9.28 -3.63
CA GLY A 40 5.32 8.19 -4.45
C GLY A 40 6.21 7.92 -5.65
N GLU A 41 5.81 6.92 -6.44
CA GLU A 41 6.44 6.62 -7.73
C GLU A 41 5.40 6.41 -8.83
N VAL A 42 5.78 6.68 -10.06
CA VAL A 42 4.99 6.40 -11.27
C VAL A 42 5.86 5.63 -12.24
N LYS A 43 5.45 4.43 -12.60
CA LYS A 43 6.18 3.53 -13.50
C LYS A 43 5.35 3.17 -14.73
N PHE A 44 6.02 3.00 -15.85
CA PHE A 44 5.42 2.59 -17.12
C PHE A 44 6.11 1.33 -17.65
N ASP A 45 5.33 0.29 -17.89
CA ASP A 45 5.83 -0.94 -18.50
C ASP A 45 4.70 -1.63 -19.29
N SER A 46 5.08 -2.35 -20.36
CA SER A 46 4.10 -3.04 -21.22
C SER A 46 3.32 -4.13 -20.49
N SER A 47 3.87 -4.69 -19.40
CA SER A 47 3.17 -5.71 -18.60
C SER A 47 1.91 -5.17 -17.91
N TYR A 48 1.78 -3.84 -17.77
CA TYR A 48 0.61 -3.18 -17.18
C TYR A 48 -0.38 -2.62 -18.21
N ASN A 49 -0.22 -2.91 -19.50
CA ASN A 49 -1.11 -2.36 -20.54
C ASN A 49 -2.59 -2.67 -20.29
N GLU A 50 -2.89 -3.88 -19.82
CA GLU A 50 -4.27 -4.32 -19.55
C GLU A 50 -4.62 -4.41 -18.06
N ASN A 51 -3.64 -4.28 -17.18
CA ASN A 51 -3.83 -4.35 -15.74
C ASN A 51 -2.90 -3.36 -15.03
N ILE A 52 -3.42 -2.19 -14.73
CA ILE A 52 -2.68 -1.18 -13.96
C ILE A 52 -2.62 -1.56 -12.48
N LEU A 53 -1.65 -1.00 -11.73
CA LEU A 53 -1.58 -1.14 -10.29
C LEU A 53 -1.66 0.23 -9.61
N VAL A 54 -2.45 0.30 -8.55
CA VAL A 54 -2.57 1.49 -7.70
C VAL A 54 -2.37 1.05 -6.26
N ASN A 55 -1.17 1.27 -5.73
CA ASN A 55 -0.84 0.97 -4.35
C ASN A 55 -0.80 2.26 -3.54
N ALA A 56 -1.46 2.29 -2.41
CA ALA A 56 -1.48 3.43 -1.49
C ALA A 56 -0.93 3.01 -0.13
N MET A 57 -0.08 3.86 0.44
CA MET A 57 0.44 3.73 1.80
C MET A 57 -0.05 4.90 2.64
N ALA A 58 -0.64 4.62 3.79
CA ALA A 58 -1.01 5.61 4.79
C ALA A 58 -0.23 5.39 6.08
N VAL A 59 0.27 6.47 6.67
CA VAL A 59 1.02 6.43 7.93
C VAL A 59 0.41 7.42 8.91
N GLY A 60 0.09 6.95 10.10
CA GLY A 60 -0.46 7.73 11.19
C GLY A 60 0.40 7.66 12.45
N LEU A 61 0.26 8.66 13.31
CA LEU A 61 0.91 8.72 14.61
C LEU A 61 -0.13 8.60 15.72
N THR A 62 0.12 7.70 16.68
CA THR A 62 -0.72 7.56 17.86
C THR A 62 0.11 7.39 19.14
N LYS A 63 -0.51 7.64 20.28
CA LYS A 63 0.10 7.33 21.58
C LYS A 63 -0.07 5.83 21.87
N LYS A 64 0.94 5.19 22.46
CA LYS A 64 0.92 3.75 22.77
C LYS A 64 -0.33 3.30 23.56
N ASN A 65 -0.85 4.15 24.45
CA ASN A 65 -2.05 3.88 25.24
C ASN A 65 -3.36 4.29 24.56
N LYS A 66 -3.32 4.71 23.29
CA LYS A 66 -4.48 5.10 22.47
C LYS A 66 -4.56 4.26 21.19
N ILE A 67 -4.06 3.02 21.24
CA ILE A 67 -4.20 2.04 20.16
C ILE A 67 -5.51 1.28 20.40
N PHE A 68 -6.37 1.26 19.40
CA PHE A 68 -7.63 0.51 19.39
C PHE A 68 -7.47 -0.74 18.51
N TYR A 69 -8.09 -1.82 18.94
CA TYR A 69 -7.97 -3.12 18.25
C TYR A 69 -9.32 -3.60 17.75
N SER A 70 -9.32 -4.34 16.67
CA SER A 70 -10.48 -5.04 16.14
C SER A 70 -10.75 -6.36 16.87
N LYS A 71 -10.81 -6.32 18.20
CA LYS A 71 -10.99 -7.49 19.07
C LYS A 71 -12.17 -7.28 20.00
N ALA A 72 -13.27 -7.99 19.78
CA ALA A 72 -14.44 -7.95 20.63
C ALA A 72 -14.11 -8.38 22.07
N LYS A 73 -14.71 -7.71 23.05
CA LYS A 73 -14.61 -8.06 24.48
C LYS A 73 -15.93 -7.84 25.19
N GLY A 74 -16.30 -8.82 26.04
CA GLY A 74 -17.53 -8.79 26.82
C GLY A 74 -18.75 -9.26 26.05
N ILE A 75 -19.67 -9.89 26.76
CA ILE A 75 -20.97 -10.39 26.26
C ILE A 75 -22.01 -9.27 26.36
N ASN A 76 -23.03 -9.31 25.52
CA ASN A 76 -24.13 -8.33 25.48
C ASN A 76 -23.64 -6.88 25.29
N LYS A 77 -22.54 -6.68 24.57
CA LYS A 77 -22.07 -5.36 24.18
C LYS A 77 -22.71 -4.95 22.86
N ALA A 78 -23.16 -3.70 22.79
CA ALA A 78 -23.76 -3.16 21.59
C ALA A 78 -22.80 -3.18 20.40
N VAL A 79 -23.28 -3.72 19.26
CA VAL A 79 -22.60 -3.69 17.97
C VAL A 79 -23.23 -2.57 17.16
N ILE A 80 -22.42 -1.61 16.77
CA ILE A 80 -22.88 -0.35 16.19
C ILE A 80 -22.31 -0.19 14.79
N TYR A 81 -23.18 0.13 13.87
CA TYR A 81 -22.88 0.54 12.51
C TYR A 81 -22.84 2.06 12.43
N VAL A 82 -21.79 2.61 11.81
CA VAL A 82 -21.65 4.06 11.59
C VAL A 82 -21.09 4.36 10.21
N GLY A 83 -21.43 5.55 9.69
CA GLY A 83 -20.93 6.04 8.39
C GLY A 83 -21.98 6.06 7.30
N SER A 84 -21.58 5.80 6.07
CA SER A 84 -22.44 5.77 4.89
C SER A 84 -23.48 4.66 4.95
N LYS A 85 -24.61 4.83 4.25
CA LYS A 85 -25.60 3.78 4.09
C LYS A 85 -25.08 2.65 3.20
N THR A 86 -25.47 1.42 3.52
CA THR A 86 -25.18 0.24 2.73
C THR A 86 -25.94 0.25 1.42
N GLY A 87 -25.27 0.11 0.30
CA GLY A 87 -25.83 -0.02 -1.04
C GLY A 87 -25.41 -1.32 -1.73
N ARG A 88 -25.83 -1.52 -2.98
CA ARG A 88 -25.42 -2.67 -3.81
C ARG A 88 -24.05 -2.47 -4.46
N ASP A 89 -23.10 -1.93 -3.71
CA ASP A 89 -21.74 -1.64 -4.18
C ASP A 89 -20.80 -2.78 -3.83
N GLY A 90 -19.90 -3.16 -4.74
CA GLY A 90 -18.81 -4.08 -4.48
C GLY A 90 -19.21 -5.52 -4.11
N ILE A 91 -20.49 -5.87 -4.24
CA ILE A 91 -20.97 -7.25 -4.03
C ILE A 91 -20.23 -8.15 -5.03
N HIS A 92 -19.48 -9.15 -4.57
CA HIS A 92 -18.52 -9.95 -5.32
C HIS A 92 -17.14 -9.29 -5.58
N GLY A 93 -16.83 -8.12 -5.07
CA GLY A 93 -15.51 -7.49 -5.22
C GLY A 93 -14.38 -8.40 -4.73
N ALA A 94 -14.52 -8.97 -3.54
CA ALA A 94 -13.56 -9.93 -2.99
C ALA A 94 -13.41 -11.21 -3.85
N SER A 95 -14.48 -11.68 -4.48
CA SER A 95 -14.45 -12.84 -5.38
C SER A 95 -13.75 -12.53 -6.70
N MET A 96 -13.92 -11.32 -7.23
CA MET A 96 -13.22 -10.85 -8.44
C MET A 96 -11.70 -10.72 -8.22
N ALA A 97 -11.27 -10.37 -7.02
CA ALA A 97 -9.85 -10.30 -6.68
C ALA A 97 -9.13 -11.67 -6.72
N SER A 98 -9.88 -12.76 -6.85
CA SER A 98 -9.38 -14.12 -6.95
C SER A 98 -9.58 -14.74 -8.36
N ALA A 99 -9.82 -13.91 -9.38
CA ALA A 99 -10.01 -14.33 -10.77
C ALA A 99 -9.27 -13.40 -11.73
N GLU A 100 -8.81 -13.95 -12.86
CA GLU A 100 -8.22 -13.14 -13.94
C GLU A 100 -9.31 -12.32 -14.65
N PHE A 101 -8.94 -11.11 -15.11
CA PHE A 101 -9.85 -10.28 -15.91
C PHE A 101 -10.14 -10.93 -17.27
N ASP A 102 -11.42 -10.96 -17.65
CA ASP A 102 -11.89 -11.38 -18.97
C ASP A 102 -12.62 -10.24 -19.69
N ASP A 103 -12.89 -10.46 -21.01
CA ASP A 103 -13.50 -9.43 -21.87
C ASP A 103 -14.98 -9.13 -21.49
N ASP A 104 -15.61 -9.96 -20.64
CA ASP A 104 -17.00 -9.78 -20.14
C ASP A 104 -17.10 -8.91 -18.88
N SER A 105 -16.03 -8.20 -18.53
CA SER A 105 -15.96 -7.38 -17.32
C SER A 105 -16.94 -6.20 -17.31
N ASP A 106 -17.47 -5.76 -18.45
CA ASP A 106 -18.46 -4.69 -18.55
C ASP A 106 -19.85 -5.06 -17.98
N GLU A 107 -20.19 -6.37 -17.89
CA GLU A 107 -21.43 -6.83 -17.26
C GLU A 107 -21.35 -6.85 -15.72
N LYS A 108 -20.16 -6.68 -15.16
CA LYS A 108 -19.89 -6.78 -13.72
C LYS A 108 -19.89 -5.42 -13.00
N LYS A 109 -20.60 -4.43 -13.53
CA LYS A 109 -20.73 -3.07 -12.93
C LYS A 109 -21.14 -3.03 -11.45
N PRO A 110 -21.91 -4.01 -10.89
CA PRO A 110 -22.22 -4.03 -9.46
C PRO A 110 -21.01 -4.23 -8.54
N THR A 111 -19.84 -4.59 -9.10
CA THR A 111 -18.61 -4.84 -8.33
C THR A 111 -17.76 -3.59 -8.12
N VAL A 112 -18.13 -2.46 -8.72
CA VAL A 112 -17.41 -1.18 -8.54
C VAL A 112 -17.79 -0.56 -7.20
N GLN A 113 -16.79 -0.24 -6.41
CA GLN A 113 -16.94 0.52 -5.18
C GLN A 113 -16.97 2.02 -5.53
N VAL A 114 -17.91 2.74 -4.92
CA VAL A 114 -18.02 4.21 -5.05
C VAL A 114 -17.52 4.83 -3.76
N GLY A 115 -16.50 5.67 -3.84
CA GLY A 115 -15.95 6.38 -2.69
C GLY A 115 -16.57 7.77 -2.55
N ASP A 116 -16.85 8.20 -1.32
CA ASP A 116 -17.25 9.55 -0.94
C ASP A 116 -16.24 10.15 0.05
N PRO A 117 -15.20 10.83 -0.45
CA PRO A 117 -14.14 11.36 0.42
C PRO A 117 -14.63 12.42 1.42
N PHE A 118 -15.76 13.07 1.15
CA PHE A 118 -16.35 14.00 2.10
C PHE A 118 -16.94 13.25 3.31
N THR A 119 -17.71 12.21 3.06
CA THR A 119 -18.24 11.35 4.13
C THR A 119 -17.10 10.65 4.89
N GLU A 120 -16.04 10.22 4.20
CA GLU A 120 -14.82 9.67 4.86
C GLU A 120 -14.18 10.68 5.82
N LYS A 121 -14.06 11.95 5.41
CA LYS A 121 -13.57 13.01 6.31
C LYS A 121 -14.42 13.13 7.57
N LEU A 122 -15.74 13.16 7.43
CA LEU A 122 -16.65 13.25 8.56
C LEU A 122 -16.53 12.01 9.47
N LEU A 123 -16.46 10.82 8.89
CA LEU A 123 -16.32 9.56 9.62
C LEU A 123 -15.00 9.49 10.39
N LEU A 124 -13.90 9.91 9.78
CA LEU A 124 -12.58 9.99 10.39
C LEU A 124 -12.61 10.90 11.63
N GLU A 125 -13.16 12.12 11.51
CA GLU A 125 -13.25 13.07 12.61
C GLU A 125 -14.17 12.58 13.73
N ALA A 126 -15.32 11.99 13.39
CA ALA A 126 -16.24 11.42 14.37
C ALA A 126 -15.61 10.27 15.15
N CYS A 127 -14.91 9.35 14.47
CA CYS A 127 -14.18 8.26 15.10
C CYS A 127 -13.05 8.78 16.02
N LEU A 128 -12.27 9.76 15.56
CA LEU A 128 -11.22 10.37 16.38
C LEU A 128 -11.80 11.13 17.60
N GLU A 129 -12.97 11.75 17.48
CA GLU A 129 -13.65 12.38 18.60
C GLU A 129 -14.09 11.33 19.63
N LEU A 130 -14.71 10.23 19.18
CA LEU A 130 -15.13 9.12 20.06
C LEU A 130 -13.97 8.43 20.74
N MET A 131 -12.81 8.34 20.09
CA MET A 131 -11.57 7.75 20.64
C MET A 131 -10.95 8.57 21.77
N LYS A 132 -11.41 9.81 22.00
CA LYS A 132 -10.89 10.65 23.11
C LYS A 132 -11.34 10.15 24.48
N ASP A 133 -12.50 9.53 24.55
CA ASP A 133 -13.04 8.98 25.78
C ASP A 133 -12.88 7.44 25.85
N ASN A 134 -13.48 6.82 26.87
CA ASN A 134 -13.44 5.38 27.07
C ASN A 134 -14.73 4.69 26.56
N SER A 135 -15.24 5.09 25.40
CA SER A 135 -16.45 4.51 24.81
C SER A 135 -16.16 3.24 24.03
N ILE A 136 -15.05 3.19 23.28
CA ILE A 136 -14.76 2.12 22.33
C ILE A 136 -14.10 0.92 23.02
N ILE A 137 -14.68 -0.27 22.81
CA ILE A 137 -14.06 -1.57 23.13
C ILE A 137 -13.27 -2.07 21.93
N SER A 138 -13.88 -2.01 20.74
CA SER A 138 -13.34 -2.53 19.48
C SER A 138 -13.88 -1.73 18.30
N ILE A 139 -13.07 -1.58 17.27
CA ILE A 139 -13.42 -0.87 16.04
C ILE A 139 -12.78 -1.57 14.83
N GLN A 140 -13.54 -1.67 13.74
CA GLN A 140 -13.11 -2.30 12.49
C GLN A 140 -13.73 -1.55 11.32
N ASP A 141 -12.98 -1.35 10.23
CA ASP A 141 -13.52 -0.90 8.96
C ASP A 141 -14.34 -2.00 8.27
N MET A 142 -15.24 -1.59 7.39
CA MET A 142 -16.00 -2.48 6.53
C MET A 142 -15.43 -2.43 5.12
N GLY A 143 -14.32 -3.13 4.88
CA GLY A 143 -13.66 -3.25 3.59
C GLY A 143 -14.21 -4.40 2.75
N ALA A 144 -13.32 -5.28 2.28
CA ALA A 144 -13.68 -6.47 1.51
C ALA A 144 -14.68 -7.36 2.26
N ALA A 145 -15.71 -7.85 1.55
CA ALA A 145 -16.85 -8.59 2.11
C ALA A 145 -17.62 -7.84 3.22
N GLY A 146 -17.43 -6.54 3.35
CA GLY A 146 -18.25 -5.60 4.10
C GLY A 146 -18.54 -5.98 5.55
N LEU A 147 -19.84 -6.06 5.89
CA LEU A 147 -20.29 -6.39 7.24
C LEU A 147 -19.96 -7.83 7.65
N THR A 148 -19.83 -8.74 6.68
CA THR A 148 -19.45 -10.15 6.95
C THR A 148 -18.04 -10.20 7.54
N SER A 149 -17.03 -9.67 6.84
CA SER A 149 -15.65 -9.73 7.30
C SER A 149 -15.45 -8.98 8.61
N SER A 150 -15.95 -7.75 8.72
CA SER A 150 -15.79 -6.93 9.92
C SER A 150 -16.39 -7.60 11.16
N SER A 151 -17.60 -8.12 11.08
CA SER A 151 -18.26 -8.79 12.22
C SER A 151 -17.58 -10.10 12.61
N VAL A 152 -17.23 -10.94 11.63
CA VAL A 152 -16.56 -12.24 11.84
C VAL A 152 -15.17 -12.05 12.44
N GLU A 153 -14.37 -11.12 11.90
CA GLU A 153 -13.02 -10.85 12.41
C GLU A 153 -13.03 -10.35 13.85
N MET A 154 -13.89 -9.35 14.16
CA MET A 154 -13.99 -8.81 15.51
C MET A 154 -14.39 -9.88 16.53
N ALA A 155 -15.40 -10.67 16.21
CA ALA A 155 -15.91 -11.72 17.07
C ALA A 155 -14.88 -12.87 17.22
N SER A 156 -14.31 -13.35 16.13
CA SER A 156 -13.31 -14.44 16.12
C SER A 156 -12.03 -14.07 16.88
N LYS A 157 -11.48 -12.85 16.68
CA LYS A 157 -10.34 -12.34 17.45
C LYS A 157 -10.66 -12.24 18.94
N GLY A 158 -11.92 -12.01 19.29
CA GLY A 158 -12.43 -11.93 20.67
C GLY A 158 -12.77 -13.26 21.33
N ASP A 159 -12.82 -14.36 20.58
CA ASP A 159 -13.36 -15.68 20.97
C ASP A 159 -14.82 -15.57 21.47
N LEU A 160 -15.61 -14.71 20.83
CA LEU A 160 -17.02 -14.44 21.10
C LEU A 160 -17.87 -14.79 19.89
N GLY A 161 -19.21 -14.74 20.07
CA GLY A 161 -20.17 -14.71 18.97
C GLY A 161 -20.68 -13.30 18.70
N ILE A 162 -21.43 -13.12 17.64
CA ILE A 162 -22.09 -11.88 17.29
C ILE A 162 -23.49 -12.17 16.72
N GLN A 163 -24.46 -11.43 17.15
CA GLN A 163 -25.84 -11.50 16.64
C GLN A 163 -26.22 -10.14 16.06
N LEU A 164 -26.69 -10.15 14.81
CA LEU A 164 -27.08 -8.95 14.07
C LEU A 164 -28.54 -9.01 13.66
N ASP A 165 -29.21 -7.87 13.70
CA ASP A 165 -30.54 -7.61 13.14
C ASP A 165 -30.36 -6.75 11.88
N LEU A 166 -30.46 -7.37 10.71
CA LEU A 166 -30.19 -6.72 9.45
C LEU A 166 -31.23 -5.66 9.07
N ASN A 167 -32.42 -5.70 9.67
CA ASN A 167 -33.42 -4.62 9.50
C ASN A 167 -32.95 -3.29 10.07
N LYS A 168 -31.97 -3.30 10.99
CA LYS A 168 -31.41 -2.09 11.61
C LYS A 168 -30.20 -1.54 10.87
N VAL A 169 -29.70 -2.23 9.84
CA VAL A 169 -28.60 -1.72 9.01
C VAL A 169 -29.12 -0.60 8.14
N PRO A 170 -28.55 0.61 8.19
CA PRO A 170 -28.95 1.70 7.30
C PRO A 170 -28.66 1.32 5.84
N CYS A 171 -29.70 1.21 5.03
CA CYS A 171 -29.59 0.87 3.60
C CYS A 171 -29.91 2.10 2.74
N ARG A 172 -29.17 2.25 1.62
CA ARG A 172 -29.42 3.30 0.63
C ARG A 172 -30.54 2.92 -0.32
N GLU A 173 -30.70 1.65 -0.56
CA GLU A 173 -31.64 1.11 -1.53
C GLU A 173 -32.71 0.26 -0.84
N ASP A 174 -33.91 0.32 -1.37
CA ASP A 174 -35.04 -0.48 -0.88
C ASP A 174 -34.88 -1.96 -1.21
N LYS A 175 -35.49 -2.81 -0.39
CA LYS A 175 -35.60 -4.28 -0.61
C LYS A 175 -34.26 -4.97 -0.78
N MET A 176 -33.23 -4.51 -0.11
CA MET A 176 -31.96 -5.24 -0.05
C MET A 176 -32.16 -6.57 0.69
N THR A 177 -31.59 -7.62 0.13
CA THR A 177 -31.62 -8.97 0.72
C THR A 177 -30.55 -9.09 1.83
N PRO A 178 -30.66 -10.05 2.76
CA PRO A 178 -29.62 -10.33 3.74
C PRO A 178 -28.22 -10.55 3.12
N TYR A 179 -28.18 -11.22 1.98
CA TYR A 179 -26.94 -11.48 1.23
C TYR A 179 -26.30 -10.18 0.75
N GLU A 180 -27.06 -9.28 0.13
CA GLU A 180 -26.59 -7.99 -0.34
C GLU A 180 -26.10 -7.10 0.82
N ILE A 181 -26.85 -7.06 1.94
CA ILE A 181 -26.48 -6.27 3.12
C ILE A 181 -25.15 -6.75 3.72
N MET A 182 -24.95 -8.06 3.83
CA MET A 182 -23.79 -8.64 4.45
C MET A 182 -22.52 -8.55 3.59
N LEU A 183 -22.65 -8.64 2.25
CA LEU A 183 -21.54 -8.67 1.31
C LEU A 183 -21.28 -7.33 0.59
N SER A 184 -22.12 -6.34 0.81
CA SER A 184 -21.89 -4.99 0.28
C SER A 184 -20.56 -4.45 0.76
N GLU A 185 -19.78 -3.91 -0.18
CA GLU A 185 -18.49 -3.25 0.08
C GLU A 185 -18.61 -1.72 -0.06
N SER A 186 -19.81 -1.13 0.20
CA SER A 186 -19.97 0.33 0.29
C SER A 186 -18.89 0.89 1.21
N GLN A 187 -18.23 1.94 0.77
CA GLN A 187 -17.11 2.54 1.51
C GLN A 187 -17.60 3.46 2.64
N GLU A 188 -16.70 4.06 3.40
CA GLU A 188 -16.93 5.02 4.47
C GLU A 188 -17.85 4.48 5.58
N ARG A 189 -17.59 3.22 6.01
CA ARG A 189 -18.36 2.55 7.07
C ARG A 189 -17.42 1.93 8.11
N MET A 190 -17.82 2.03 9.38
CA MET A 190 -17.12 1.38 10.49
C MET A 190 -18.07 0.56 11.34
N LEU A 191 -17.58 -0.55 11.87
CA LEU A 191 -18.26 -1.36 12.89
C LEU A 191 -17.59 -1.15 14.23
N LEU A 192 -18.39 -0.83 15.26
CA LEU A 192 -17.90 -0.58 16.61
C LEU A 192 -18.55 -1.52 17.61
N ILE A 193 -17.80 -1.88 18.64
CA ILE A 193 -18.32 -2.44 19.89
C ILE A 193 -17.95 -1.47 20.99
N ILE A 194 -18.94 -1.05 21.77
CA ILE A 194 -18.75 -0.01 22.78
C ILE A 194 -19.13 -0.47 24.18
N ASN A 195 -18.65 0.28 25.18
CA ASN A 195 -18.97 0.05 26.58
C ASN A 195 -20.45 0.38 26.84
N SER A 196 -21.10 -0.48 27.65
CA SER A 196 -22.52 -0.29 28.03
C SER A 196 -22.74 1.09 28.68
N GLY A 197 -23.82 1.74 28.29
CA GLY A 197 -24.16 3.08 28.77
C GLY A 197 -23.44 4.22 28.02
N LYS A 198 -22.65 3.92 26.98
CA LYS A 198 -21.99 4.91 26.14
C LYS A 198 -22.67 5.11 24.77
N GLU A 199 -23.75 4.39 24.51
CA GLU A 199 -24.46 4.37 23.24
C GLU A 199 -24.99 5.77 22.84
N GLU A 200 -25.63 6.47 23.79
CA GLU A 200 -26.15 7.82 23.54
C GLU A 200 -25.04 8.86 23.31
N ASN A 201 -23.90 8.72 23.98
CA ASN A 201 -22.75 9.59 23.73
C ASN A 201 -22.19 9.39 22.33
N ALA A 202 -22.00 8.13 21.92
CA ALA A 202 -21.57 7.80 20.57
C ALA A 202 -22.55 8.32 19.53
N LYS A 203 -23.86 8.09 19.72
CA LYS A 203 -24.91 8.59 18.83
C LYS A 203 -24.84 10.12 18.65
N LYS A 204 -24.69 10.87 19.74
CA LYS A 204 -24.56 12.34 19.70
C LYS A 204 -23.38 12.79 18.85
N ILE A 205 -22.21 12.10 18.97
CA ILE A 205 -21.02 12.41 18.18
C ILE A 205 -21.29 12.19 16.68
N PHE A 206 -21.76 10.98 16.29
CA PHE A 206 -22.00 10.70 14.88
C PHE A 206 -23.11 11.57 14.27
N THR A 207 -24.19 11.85 15.02
CA THR A 207 -25.25 12.77 14.60
C THR A 207 -24.72 14.20 14.42
N LYS A 208 -23.83 14.69 15.29
CA LYS A 208 -23.17 16.00 15.16
C LYS A 208 -22.41 16.10 13.83
N TRP A 209 -21.77 15.01 13.41
CA TRP A 209 -21.04 14.94 12.14
C TRP A 209 -21.93 14.58 10.93
N GLY A 210 -23.24 14.46 11.10
CA GLY A 210 -24.19 14.17 10.01
C GLY A 210 -24.12 12.73 9.49
N LEU A 211 -23.62 11.80 10.29
CA LEU A 211 -23.43 10.41 9.92
C LEU A 211 -24.53 9.50 10.46
N ASP A 212 -24.84 8.44 9.71
CA ASP A 212 -25.73 7.39 10.20
C ASP A 212 -25.11 6.66 11.40
N PHE A 213 -25.95 6.33 12.37
CA PHE A 213 -25.62 5.58 13.57
C PHE A 213 -26.75 4.60 13.88
N SER A 214 -26.43 3.32 13.97
CA SER A 214 -27.43 2.30 14.29
C SER A 214 -26.84 1.19 15.17
N ILE A 215 -27.58 0.82 16.23
CA ILE A 215 -27.29 -0.36 17.03
C ILE A 215 -27.89 -1.56 16.30
N ILE A 216 -27.06 -2.30 15.59
CA ILE A 216 -27.47 -3.41 14.72
C ILE A 216 -27.41 -4.78 15.38
N GLY A 217 -26.91 -4.88 16.61
CA GLY A 217 -26.81 -6.17 17.29
C GLY A 217 -26.03 -6.12 18.59
N ASN A 218 -25.60 -7.28 19.03
CA ASN A 218 -24.82 -7.46 20.26
C ASN A 218 -23.84 -8.64 20.17
N THR A 219 -22.83 -8.60 21.00
CA THR A 219 -21.88 -9.72 21.22
C THR A 219 -22.52 -10.81 22.05
N THR A 220 -22.17 -12.08 21.77
CA THR A 220 -22.69 -13.27 22.48
C THR A 220 -21.53 -14.19 22.89
N ASP A 221 -21.82 -15.22 23.66
CA ASP A 221 -20.89 -16.31 24.04
C ASP A 221 -20.97 -17.52 23.11
N THR A 222 -21.81 -17.47 22.09
CA THR A 222 -22.15 -18.62 21.23
C THR A 222 -21.06 -19.04 20.27
N LYS A 223 -20.06 -18.17 20.00
CA LYS A 223 -19.01 -18.34 18.97
C LYS A 223 -19.60 -18.51 17.56
N LYS A 224 -20.76 -17.90 17.33
CA LYS A 224 -21.48 -17.97 16.06
C LYS A 224 -21.75 -16.57 15.51
N LEU A 225 -21.91 -16.50 14.19
CA LEU A 225 -22.56 -15.39 13.52
C LEU A 225 -24.04 -15.75 13.39
N VAL A 226 -24.89 -15.01 14.08
CA VAL A 226 -26.36 -15.16 14.00
C VAL A 226 -26.93 -13.93 13.33
N LEU A 227 -27.71 -14.14 12.26
CA LEU A 227 -28.34 -13.05 11.50
C LEU A 227 -29.85 -13.19 11.57
N ASN A 228 -30.53 -12.12 11.95
CA ASN A 228 -31.99 -12.00 11.93
C ASN A 228 -32.42 -11.00 10.85
N PHE A 229 -33.51 -11.32 10.16
CA PHE A 229 -34.11 -10.45 9.15
C PHE A 229 -35.63 -10.71 9.08
N ASN A 230 -36.43 -9.66 9.11
CA ASN A 230 -37.91 -9.72 9.12
C ASN A 230 -38.51 -10.64 10.20
N GLY A 231 -37.87 -10.67 11.38
CA GLY A 231 -38.32 -11.48 12.50
C GLY A 231 -37.87 -12.95 12.43
N GLU A 232 -37.20 -13.37 11.38
CA GLU A 232 -36.68 -14.73 11.18
C GLU A 232 -35.16 -14.79 11.33
N LYS A 233 -34.65 -15.92 11.80
CA LYS A 233 -33.23 -16.22 11.81
C LYS A 233 -32.81 -16.72 10.43
N VAL A 234 -32.07 -15.91 9.69
CA VAL A 234 -31.65 -16.20 8.31
C VAL A 234 -30.25 -16.83 8.22
N ALA A 235 -29.45 -16.77 9.30
CA ALA A 235 -28.17 -17.46 9.39
C ALA A 235 -27.83 -17.81 10.85
N ASP A 236 -27.14 -18.94 11.04
CA ASP A 236 -26.62 -19.43 12.34
C ASP A 236 -25.33 -20.22 12.06
N LEU A 237 -24.22 -19.52 11.87
CA LEU A 237 -22.96 -20.08 11.36
C LEU A 237 -21.88 -20.08 12.44
N PRO A 238 -21.13 -21.19 12.63
CA PRO A 238 -19.94 -21.19 13.45
C PRO A 238 -18.89 -20.22 12.90
N LEU A 239 -18.30 -19.36 13.73
CA LEU A 239 -17.27 -18.42 13.28
C LEU A 239 -16.00 -19.12 12.79
N SER A 240 -15.70 -20.34 13.28
CA SER A 240 -14.57 -21.14 12.80
C SER A 240 -14.65 -21.41 11.30
N SER A 241 -15.84 -21.77 10.80
CA SER A 241 -16.05 -22.05 9.38
C SER A 241 -15.85 -20.83 8.47
N LEU A 242 -15.98 -19.62 9.03
CA LEU A 242 -15.79 -18.36 8.30
C LEU A 242 -14.37 -17.75 8.50
N SER A 243 -13.53 -18.38 9.33
CA SER A 243 -12.20 -17.86 9.65
C SER A 243 -11.13 -18.96 9.69
N LYS A 244 -11.09 -19.78 10.74
CA LYS A 244 -10.00 -20.75 10.99
C LYS A 244 -10.01 -21.96 10.09
N ASP A 245 -11.20 -22.39 9.66
CA ASP A 245 -11.40 -23.58 8.83
C ASP A 245 -11.31 -23.28 7.32
N ALA A 246 -10.94 -22.03 6.97
CA ALA A 246 -10.68 -21.66 5.57
C ALA A 246 -9.55 -22.53 4.99
N PRO A 247 -9.68 -23.03 3.75
CA PRO A 247 -8.67 -23.91 3.16
C PRO A 247 -7.33 -23.20 3.01
N LEU A 248 -6.28 -23.86 3.48
CA LEU A 248 -4.89 -23.44 3.26
C LEU A 248 -4.36 -24.20 2.04
N TYR A 249 -4.07 -23.47 0.98
CA TYR A 249 -3.56 -24.05 -0.26
C TYR A 249 -2.04 -24.19 -0.22
N ASP A 250 -1.52 -25.40 -0.37
CA ASP A 250 -0.10 -25.67 -0.63
C ASP A 250 0.12 -25.71 -2.15
N ARG A 251 0.39 -24.53 -2.73
CA ARG A 251 0.57 -24.40 -4.18
C ARG A 251 1.97 -24.81 -4.59
N LYS A 252 2.06 -25.70 -5.58
CA LYS A 252 3.33 -26.13 -6.17
C LYS A 252 4.01 -24.96 -6.88
N TRP A 253 5.33 -24.90 -6.80
CA TRP A 253 6.10 -23.86 -7.45
C TRP A 253 7.42 -24.40 -8.03
N GLU A 254 7.97 -23.66 -8.97
CA GLU A 254 9.23 -23.97 -9.64
C GLU A 254 10.20 -22.83 -9.47
N LYS A 255 11.46 -23.14 -9.11
CA LYS A 255 12.51 -22.12 -9.09
C LYS A 255 12.73 -21.54 -10.48
N LYS A 256 12.97 -20.24 -10.57
CA LYS A 256 13.40 -19.66 -11.83
C LYS A 256 14.76 -20.25 -12.20
N LEU A 257 14.80 -21.04 -13.27
CA LEU A 257 16.04 -21.62 -13.76
C LEU A 257 17.03 -20.53 -14.14
N ASN A 258 18.29 -20.74 -13.75
CA ASN A 258 19.38 -19.84 -14.08
C ASN A 258 19.43 -19.57 -15.59
N LEU A 259 19.57 -18.29 -15.90
CA LEU A 259 19.55 -17.74 -17.25
C LEU A 259 20.58 -18.43 -18.14
N LYS A 260 20.20 -18.69 -19.38
CA LYS A 260 21.12 -19.03 -20.46
C LYS A 260 22.27 -18.00 -20.45
N LYS A 261 23.47 -18.44 -20.87
CA LYS A 261 24.60 -17.53 -21.08
C LYS A 261 24.16 -16.43 -22.04
N ILE A 262 24.01 -15.22 -21.54
CA ILE A 262 23.53 -14.10 -22.33
C ILE A 262 24.73 -13.40 -22.94
N GLU A 263 24.74 -13.25 -24.26
CA GLU A 263 25.78 -12.49 -24.95
C GLU A 263 25.56 -11.00 -24.72
N PHE A 264 26.62 -10.30 -24.37
CA PHE A 264 26.61 -8.86 -24.21
C PHE A 264 26.31 -8.19 -25.57
N PRO A 265 25.44 -7.17 -25.64
CA PRO A 265 25.12 -6.51 -26.90
C PRO A 265 26.37 -5.95 -27.58
N LYS A 266 26.63 -6.38 -28.83
CA LYS A 266 27.88 -6.05 -29.55
C LYS A 266 28.07 -4.55 -29.81
N ASN A 267 26.97 -3.78 -29.90
CA ASN A 267 26.98 -2.38 -30.33
C ASN A 267 26.90 -1.36 -29.18
N PHE A 268 27.06 -1.77 -27.92
CA PHE A 268 26.85 -0.82 -26.80
C PHE A 268 27.93 0.28 -26.75
N ARG A 269 29.18 -0.03 -27.11
CA ARG A 269 30.31 0.91 -27.09
C ARG A 269 30.26 1.99 -28.19
N SER A 270 29.49 1.76 -29.25
CA SER A 270 29.38 2.72 -30.38
C SER A 270 28.36 3.83 -30.12
N LYS A 271 27.63 3.78 -28.98
CA LYS A 271 26.58 4.77 -28.69
C LYS A 271 27.19 6.06 -28.14
N LYS A 272 26.72 7.20 -28.65
CA LYS A 272 27.13 8.51 -28.18
C LYS A 272 26.54 8.82 -26.79
N ILE A 273 27.39 9.16 -25.84
CA ILE A 273 27.01 9.34 -24.43
C ILE A 273 25.92 10.41 -24.27
N PHE A 274 26.11 11.60 -24.84
CA PHE A 274 25.13 12.70 -24.69
C PHE A 274 23.78 12.40 -25.32
N GLU A 275 23.75 11.76 -26.49
CA GLU A 275 22.51 11.35 -27.14
C GLU A 275 21.81 10.26 -26.33
N SER A 276 22.56 9.34 -25.76
CA SER A 276 22.05 8.29 -24.89
C SER A 276 21.47 8.89 -23.58
N LEU A 277 22.20 9.79 -22.94
CA LEU A 277 21.75 10.47 -21.74
C LEU A 277 20.45 11.24 -21.99
N LYS A 278 20.38 12.00 -23.10
CA LYS A 278 19.16 12.73 -23.47
C LYS A 278 17.97 11.79 -23.65
N LYS A 279 18.14 10.65 -24.34
CA LYS A 279 17.07 9.66 -24.53
C LYS A 279 16.64 9.01 -23.21
N ILE A 280 17.58 8.71 -22.31
CA ILE A 280 17.26 8.16 -20.98
C ILE A 280 16.44 9.17 -20.17
N LEU A 281 16.85 10.43 -20.11
CA LEU A 281 16.13 11.48 -19.37
C LEU A 281 14.74 11.75 -19.95
N MET A 282 14.54 11.56 -21.26
CA MET A 282 13.24 11.70 -21.92
C MET A 282 12.37 10.44 -21.87
N SER A 283 12.90 9.33 -21.34
CA SER A 283 12.12 8.08 -21.24
C SER A 283 10.99 8.23 -20.22
N PRO A 284 9.86 7.55 -20.40
CA PRO A 284 8.69 7.69 -19.52
C PRO A 284 8.99 7.48 -18.03
N ASN A 285 9.90 6.56 -17.71
CA ASN A 285 10.24 6.27 -16.31
C ASN A 285 11.17 7.31 -15.68
N ASN A 286 12.03 7.96 -16.45
CA ASN A 286 13.01 8.94 -15.97
C ASN A 286 12.58 10.39 -16.16
N SER A 287 11.58 10.65 -17.02
CA SER A 287 11.05 12.00 -17.21
C SER A 287 10.40 12.53 -15.93
N GLU A 288 10.35 13.83 -15.82
CA GLU A 288 9.76 14.57 -14.70
C GLU A 288 8.28 14.20 -14.51
N LYS A 289 7.82 14.08 -13.25
CA LYS A 289 6.48 13.67 -12.87
C LYS A 289 5.69 14.74 -12.11
N SER A 290 6.11 16.00 -12.18
CA SER A 290 5.47 17.12 -11.44
C SER A 290 3.97 17.21 -11.69
N TRP A 291 3.53 16.99 -12.94
CA TRP A 291 2.10 16.96 -13.26
C TRP A 291 1.29 16.00 -12.36
N VAL A 292 1.85 14.88 -11.95
CA VAL A 292 1.16 13.91 -11.07
C VAL A 292 1.05 14.45 -9.65
N TRP A 293 2.18 14.81 -9.04
CA TRP A 293 2.19 15.17 -7.63
C TRP A 293 1.73 16.61 -7.35
N GLU A 294 1.67 17.49 -8.34
CA GLU A 294 1.05 18.81 -8.24
C GLU A 294 -0.48 18.76 -8.08
N GLN A 295 -1.12 17.63 -8.44
CA GLN A 295 -2.55 17.41 -8.20
C GLN A 295 -2.87 17.10 -6.73
N TYR A 296 -1.86 16.75 -5.94
CA TYR A 296 -2.01 16.34 -4.55
C TYR A 296 -1.70 17.51 -3.61
N ASP A 297 -2.51 17.67 -2.56
CA ASP A 297 -2.15 18.57 -1.48
C ASP A 297 -1.00 17.94 -0.67
N GLN A 298 0.16 18.58 -0.74
CA GLN A 298 1.39 18.11 -0.11
C GLN A 298 1.64 18.79 1.22
N THR A 299 0.93 19.87 1.52
CA THR A 299 1.23 20.80 2.60
C THR A 299 0.12 20.98 3.61
N VAL A 300 -1.02 20.35 3.39
CA VAL A 300 -2.12 20.36 4.36
C VAL A 300 -1.63 19.89 5.73
N MET A 301 -2.16 20.43 6.80
CA MET A 301 -1.71 20.32 8.20
C MET A 301 -0.41 21.06 8.54
N GLY A 302 0.33 21.61 7.58
CA GLY A 302 1.49 22.48 7.80
C GLY A 302 2.78 21.82 8.31
N ASP A 303 2.87 20.50 8.29
CA ASP A 303 4.00 19.74 8.84
C ASP A 303 4.92 19.10 7.79
N THR A 304 4.66 19.29 6.50
CA THR A 304 5.52 18.76 5.43
C THR A 304 6.81 19.55 5.31
N ILE A 305 7.94 18.89 5.52
CA ILE A 305 9.29 19.45 5.43
C ILE A 305 9.92 19.17 4.06
N GLN A 306 9.85 17.91 3.60
CA GLN A 306 10.31 17.49 2.27
C GLN A 306 9.11 17.07 1.44
N LYS A 307 8.86 17.85 0.39
CA LYS A 307 7.83 17.62 -0.63
C LYS A 307 8.25 16.49 -1.59
N PRO A 308 7.31 15.98 -2.44
CA PRO A 308 7.66 15.06 -3.52
C PRO A 308 8.83 15.54 -4.38
N GLY A 309 9.59 14.60 -4.92
CA GLY A 309 10.81 14.87 -5.69
C GLY A 309 12.12 14.78 -4.90
N GLY A 310 12.08 14.51 -3.58
CA GLY A 310 13.24 14.12 -2.77
C GLY A 310 13.45 12.61 -2.74
N ASN A 311 14.45 12.14 -1.97
CA ASN A 311 14.67 10.70 -1.74
C ASN A 311 13.53 10.09 -0.90
N SER A 312 13.00 10.85 0.06
CA SER A 312 11.86 10.48 0.89
C SER A 312 11.00 11.72 1.14
N GLY A 313 9.70 11.53 1.33
CA GLY A 313 8.85 12.56 1.93
C GLY A 313 9.16 12.68 3.43
N VAL A 314 9.19 13.89 3.97
CA VAL A 314 9.46 14.10 5.40
C VAL A 314 8.39 14.99 6.01
N ILE A 315 7.79 14.50 7.08
CA ILE A 315 6.77 15.20 7.86
C ILE A 315 7.29 15.42 9.28
N ARG A 316 7.14 16.63 9.77
CA ARG A 316 7.40 16.99 11.17
C ARG A 316 6.39 16.29 12.08
N ILE A 317 6.84 15.78 13.22
CA ILE A 317 5.94 15.44 14.32
C ILE A 317 5.52 16.74 14.97
N HIS A 318 4.26 17.11 14.85
CA HIS A 318 3.72 18.39 15.31
C HIS A 318 4.17 18.76 16.72
N GLY A 319 4.66 20.01 16.88
CA GLY A 319 5.18 20.53 18.15
C GLY A 319 6.52 19.92 18.60
N LYS A 320 7.22 19.16 17.73
CA LYS A 320 8.53 18.54 18.04
C LYS A 320 9.56 18.81 16.94
N ASN A 321 10.83 18.83 17.33
CA ASN A 321 11.95 18.88 16.38
C ASN A 321 12.34 17.46 15.92
N LYS A 322 11.33 16.66 15.54
CA LYS A 322 11.47 15.29 15.03
C LYS A 322 10.63 15.14 13.76
N GLY A 323 11.05 14.26 12.88
CA GLY A 323 10.33 13.96 11.65
C GLY A 323 10.15 12.48 11.40
N VAL A 324 9.13 12.17 10.60
CA VAL A 324 8.91 10.85 10.01
C VAL A 324 9.28 10.96 8.54
N ALA A 325 10.19 10.11 8.09
CA ALA A 325 10.56 9.97 6.68
C ALA A 325 9.83 8.78 6.08
N LEU A 326 9.33 8.94 4.87
CA LEU A 326 8.47 7.97 4.18
C LEU A 326 8.94 7.78 2.74
N THR A 327 9.02 6.54 2.27
CA THR A 327 9.30 6.21 0.87
C THR A 327 8.42 5.05 0.41
N VAL A 328 8.21 4.94 -0.91
CA VAL A 328 7.68 3.75 -1.58
C VAL A 328 8.54 3.45 -2.80
N ASP A 329 8.89 2.18 -2.96
CA ASP A 329 9.82 1.72 -3.98
C ASP A 329 9.38 0.38 -4.56
N SER A 330 9.64 0.17 -5.86
CA SER A 330 9.44 -1.10 -6.54
C SER A 330 10.57 -1.38 -7.53
N SER A 331 11.02 -2.62 -7.61
CA SER A 331 12.11 -3.07 -8.49
C SER A 331 11.65 -4.18 -9.44
N THR A 332 10.60 -3.91 -10.21
CA THR A 332 9.90 -4.87 -11.08
C THR A 332 10.84 -5.64 -12.01
N HIS A 333 11.74 -4.93 -12.70
CA HIS A 333 12.65 -5.56 -13.65
C HIS A 333 13.67 -6.47 -12.99
N TYR A 334 14.16 -6.09 -11.82
CA TYR A 334 15.10 -6.90 -11.04
C TYR A 334 14.40 -8.16 -10.52
N CYS A 335 13.16 -8.03 -10.02
CA CYS A 335 12.37 -9.19 -9.59
C CYS A 335 12.03 -10.11 -10.76
N PHE A 336 11.72 -9.56 -11.93
CA PHE A 336 11.48 -10.36 -13.13
C PHE A 336 12.75 -11.09 -13.57
N ALA A 337 13.92 -10.44 -13.56
CA ALA A 337 15.18 -11.04 -13.96
C ALA A 337 15.69 -12.09 -12.96
N ASN A 338 15.68 -11.76 -11.66
CA ASN A 338 16.03 -12.66 -10.56
C ASN A 338 15.23 -12.27 -9.30
N PRO A 339 14.22 -13.06 -8.91
CA PRO A 339 13.32 -12.69 -7.83
C PRO A 339 14.01 -12.48 -6.47
N ILE A 340 15.01 -13.33 -6.13
CA ILE A 340 15.74 -13.22 -4.86
C ILE A 340 16.54 -11.91 -4.81
N ILE A 341 17.30 -11.62 -5.87
CA ILE A 341 18.10 -10.39 -5.94
C ILE A 341 17.18 -9.17 -5.99
N GLY A 342 16.11 -9.22 -6.81
CA GLY A 342 15.13 -8.15 -6.91
C GLY A 342 14.44 -7.86 -5.58
N GLY A 343 14.06 -8.89 -4.83
CA GLY A 343 13.50 -8.75 -3.49
C GLY A 343 14.46 -8.09 -2.50
N LYS A 344 15.78 -8.41 -2.56
CA LYS A 344 16.79 -7.69 -1.77
C LYS A 344 16.92 -6.23 -2.19
N GLN A 345 16.99 -5.99 -3.50
CA GLN A 345 17.19 -4.65 -4.07
C GLN A 345 16.09 -3.69 -3.66
N VAL A 346 14.82 -4.09 -3.74
CA VAL A 346 13.71 -3.18 -3.41
C VAL A 346 13.71 -2.79 -1.93
N VAL A 347 14.07 -3.70 -1.03
CA VAL A 347 14.20 -3.38 0.41
C VAL A 347 15.38 -2.44 0.65
N CYS A 348 16.51 -2.69 0.00
CA CYS A 348 17.70 -1.84 0.13
C CYS A 348 17.49 -0.46 -0.45
N GLU A 349 16.73 -0.33 -1.54
CA GLU A 349 16.38 0.97 -2.12
C GLU A 349 15.53 1.79 -1.15
N ALA A 350 14.46 1.22 -0.59
CA ALA A 350 13.67 1.88 0.44
C ALA A 350 14.52 2.29 1.66
N TRP A 351 15.44 1.41 2.08
CA TRP A 351 16.35 1.68 3.19
C TRP A 351 17.32 2.85 2.87
N ARG A 352 17.93 2.87 1.66
CA ARG A 352 18.80 3.97 1.21
C ARG A 352 18.06 5.30 1.13
N ASN A 353 16.85 5.30 0.57
CA ASN A 353 16.03 6.51 0.46
C ASN A 353 15.77 7.16 1.82
N LEU A 354 15.52 6.36 2.85
CA LEU A 354 15.37 6.87 4.22
C LEU A 354 16.68 7.39 4.79
N ILE A 355 17.78 6.68 4.58
CA ILE A 355 19.13 7.10 5.00
C ILE A 355 19.53 8.43 4.36
N ALA A 356 19.24 8.60 3.07
CA ALA A 356 19.64 9.75 2.29
C ALA A 356 19.02 11.09 2.76
N VAL A 357 17.98 11.04 3.58
CA VAL A 357 17.42 12.25 4.24
C VAL A 357 17.84 12.39 5.71
N GLY A 358 18.75 11.51 6.20
CA GLY A 358 19.23 11.53 7.59
C GLY A 358 18.30 10.81 8.56
N SER A 359 17.40 9.96 8.09
CA SER A 359 16.52 9.21 8.97
C SER A 359 17.09 7.83 9.33
N ASN A 360 16.72 7.34 10.52
CA ASN A 360 16.94 5.93 10.89
C ASN A 360 15.77 5.09 10.38
N PRO A 361 15.97 4.15 9.46
CA PRO A 361 14.93 3.22 9.03
C PRO A 361 14.38 2.43 10.23
N ILE A 362 13.05 2.29 10.32
CA ILE A 362 12.39 1.64 11.47
C ILE A 362 11.69 0.36 11.03
N ALA A 363 10.86 0.44 10.00
CA ALA A 363 10.02 -0.66 9.55
C ALA A 363 9.53 -0.45 8.12
N ILE A 364 9.09 -1.55 7.51
CA ILE A 364 8.42 -1.54 6.22
C ILE A 364 6.99 -2.09 6.30
N THR A 365 6.17 -1.64 5.37
CA THR A 365 5.00 -2.37 4.87
C THR A 365 5.27 -2.84 3.45
N ASN A 366 4.56 -3.85 2.97
CA ASN A 366 4.67 -4.27 1.58
C ASN A 366 3.31 -4.47 0.93
N CYS A 367 3.26 -4.31 -0.40
CA CYS A 367 2.16 -4.75 -1.24
C CYS A 367 2.74 -5.62 -2.36
N LEU A 368 2.46 -6.92 -2.30
CA LEU A 368 3.05 -7.92 -3.19
C LEU A 368 2.08 -8.21 -4.34
N ASN A 369 2.32 -7.60 -5.51
CA ASN A 369 1.46 -7.75 -6.68
C ASN A 369 2.07 -8.77 -7.64
N PHE A 370 1.36 -9.88 -7.86
CA PHE A 370 1.78 -10.98 -8.71
C PHE A 370 0.62 -11.48 -9.56
N GLY A 371 0.94 -12.22 -10.61
CA GLY A 371 -0.06 -12.87 -11.46
C GLY A 371 -0.74 -14.06 -10.81
N ASN A 372 -1.23 -14.98 -11.62
CA ASN A 372 -1.97 -16.16 -11.16
C ASN A 372 -1.06 -17.11 -10.36
N PRO A 373 -1.34 -17.36 -9.06
CA PRO A 373 -0.52 -18.24 -8.22
C PRO A 373 -0.68 -19.73 -8.53
N GLU A 374 -1.58 -20.12 -9.44
CA GLU A 374 -1.73 -21.49 -9.92
C GLU A 374 -0.67 -21.83 -10.97
N ASP A 375 -0.09 -20.81 -11.62
CA ASP A 375 1.11 -20.99 -12.45
C ASP A 375 2.33 -21.18 -11.53
N LYS A 376 2.97 -22.34 -11.64
CA LYS A 376 4.12 -22.72 -10.82
C LYS A 376 5.31 -21.76 -10.96
N LYS A 377 5.48 -21.14 -12.13
CA LYS A 377 6.57 -20.18 -12.38
C LYS A 377 6.28 -18.86 -11.67
N ILE A 378 5.03 -18.37 -11.74
CA ILE A 378 4.60 -17.16 -11.03
C ILE A 378 4.67 -17.37 -9.53
N MET A 379 4.19 -18.52 -9.05
CA MET A 379 4.32 -18.88 -7.63
C MET A 379 5.79 -18.98 -7.21
N GLY A 380 6.67 -19.49 -8.06
CA GLY A 380 8.12 -19.51 -7.83
C GLY A 380 8.71 -18.10 -7.73
N GLN A 381 8.32 -17.19 -8.60
CA GLN A 381 8.74 -15.77 -8.52
C GLN A 381 8.31 -15.14 -7.19
N PHE A 382 7.08 -15.44 -6.74
CA PHE A 382 6.56 -14.94 -5.46
C PHE A 382 7.38 -15.45 -4.27
N VAL A 383 7.59 -16.78 -4.17
CA VAL A 383 8.36 -17.42 -3.09
C VAL A 383 9.78 -16.88 -3.04
N GLU A 384 10.48 -16.87 -4.18
CA GLU A 384 11.86 -16.40 -4.26
C GLU A 384 11.98 -14.88 -3.97
N THR A 385 10.98 -14.08 -4.33
CA THR A 385 10.95 -12.64 -4.00
C THR A 385 10.81 -12.43 -2.49
N ILE A 386 9.92 -13.20 -1.82
CA ILE A 386 9.77 -13.15 -0.36
C ILE A 386 11.07 -13.56 0.34
N ASP A 387 11.75 -14.59 -0.15
CA ASP A 387 13.05 -15.00 0.39
C ASP A 387 14.07 -13.84 0.31
N GLY A 388 14.14 -13.15 -0.82
CA GLY A 388 14.99 -11.98 -0.99
C GLY A 388 14.66 -10.85 -0.03
N ILE A 389 13.36 -10.49 0.07
CA ILE A 389 12.86 -9.47 1.01
C ILE A 389 13.22 -9.85 2.46
N SER A 390 12.96 -11.10 2.85
CA SER A 390 13.24 -11.60 4.20
C SER A 390 14.71 -11.50 4.57
N GLN A 391 15.60 -11.90 3.66
CA GLN A 391 17.07 -11.80 3.86
C GLN A 391 17.50 -10.34 4.07
N ALA A 392 17.04 -9.41 3.25
CA ALA A 392 17.38 -8.00 3.38
C ALA A 392 16.82 -7.38 4.65
N CYS A 393 15.54 -7.61 4.97
CA CYS A 393 14.88 -7.13 6.18
C CYS A 393 15.61 -7.61 7.45
N THR A 394 15.95 -8.88 7.51
CA THR A 394 16.66 -9.47 8.65
C THR A 394 18.03 -8.84 8.80
N TYR A 395 18.81 -8.74 7.71
CA TYR A 395 20.18 -8.21 7.76
C TYR A 395 20.24 -6.73 8.12
N LEU A 396 19.33 -5.93 7.56
CA LEU A 396 19.27 -4.48 7.79
C LEU A 396 18.55 -4.12 9.08
N ASN A 397 17.96 -5.07 9.80
CA ASN A 397 17.08 -4.83 10.94
C ASN A 397 15.92 -3.89 10.58
N PHE A 398 15.24 -4.21 9.48
CA PHE A 398 14.18 -3.40 8.88
C PHE A 398 12.91 -4.24 8.73
N PRO A 399 12.19 -4.50 9.85
CA PRO A 399 11.13 -5.50 9.92
C PRO A 399 9.89 -5.12 9.12
N VAL A 400 9.22 -6.13 8.58
CA VAL A 400 7.88 -6.02 7.99
C VAL A 400 6.84 -5.98 9.13
N VAL A 401 6.09 -4.88 9.23
CA VAL A 401 5.07 -4.71 10.28
C VAL A 401 3.65 -4.79 9.77
N SER A 402 3.48 -4.67 8.46
CA SER A 402 2.20 -4.82 7.78
C SER A 402 2.43 -5.21 6.33
N GLY A 403 1.39 -5.70 5.66
CA GLY A 403 1.51 -6.04 4.25
C GLY A 403 0.20 -6.49 3.64
N ASN A 404 0.21 -6.56 2.30
CA ASN A 404 -0.88 -7.05 1.48
C ASN A 404 -0.33 -7.91 0.35
N VAL A 405 -1.08 -8.91 -0.05
CA VAL A 405 -0.79 -9.73 -1.25
C VAL A 405 -1.95 -9.59 -2.22
N SER A 406 -1.62 -9.27 -3.47
CA SER A 406 -2.56 -9.19 -4.58
C SER A 406 -2.12 -10.18 -5.67
N PHE A 407 -2.92 -11.21 -5.87
CA PHE A 407 -2.72 -12.22 -6.91
C PHE A 407 -3.68 -12.03 -8.09
N TYR A 408 -3.54 -12.88 -9.11
CA TYR A 408 -4.34 -12.87 -10.33
C TYR A 408 -4.26 -11.57 -11.13
N ASN A 409 -3.21 -10.77 -10.92
CA ASN A 409 -3.02 -9.55 -11.69
C ASN A 409 -2.58 -9.88 -13.12
N GLY A 410 -3.44 -9.56 -14.07
CA GLY A 410 -3.24 -9.83 -15.48
C GLY A 410 -4.51 -10.24 -16.20
N THR A 411 -4.33 -10.74 -17.40
CA THR A 411 -5.38 -11.34 -18.24
C THR A 411 -5.04 -12.79 -18.49
N LYS A 412 -5.97 -13.56 -19.06
CA LYS A 412 -5.73 -14.97 -19.48
C LYS A 412 -4.51 -15.12 -20.40
N LYS A 413 -4.08 -14.06 -21.08
CA LYS A 413 -2.96 -14.09 -22.03
C LYS A 413 -1.65 -13.58 -21.44
N ASN A 414 -1.71 -12.60 -20.54
CA ASN A 414 -0.53 -11.90 -20.04
C ASN A 414 -0.66 -11.60 -18.55
N SER A 415 0.31 -12.04 -17.78
CA SER A 415 0.45 -11.66 -16.38
C SER A 415 1.25 -10.36 -16.25
N ILE A 416 1.03 -9.61 -15.19
CA ILE A 416 1.93 -8.50 -14.85
C ILE A 416 3.32 -9.05 -14.49
N SER A 417 4.32 -8.22 -14.59
CA SER A 417 5.63 -8.52 -14.02
C SER A 417 5.57 -8.54 -12.48
N PRO A 418 6.41 -9.33 -11.80
CA PRO A 418 6.48 -9.35 -10.33
C PRO A 418 6.70 -7.95 -9.78
N THR A 419 5.76 -7.43 -9.00
CA THR A 419 5.78 -6.04 -8.51
C THR A 419 5.61 -6.01 -6.99
N PRO A 420 6.65 -6.40 -6.22
CA PRO A 420 6.67 -6.12 -4.80
C PRO A 420 6.90 -4.63 -4.60
N THR A 421 5.95 -3.97 -3.96
CA THR A 421 6.06 -2.56 -3.56
C THR A 421 6.37 -2.49 -2.08
N ILE A 422 7.45 -1.80 -1.71
CA ILE A 422 7.91 -1.64 -0.34
C ILE A 422 7.65 -0.21 0.11
N GLY A 423 6.89 -0.05 1.18
CA GLY A 423 6.71 1.23 1.85
C GLY A 423 7.61 1.31 3.08
N GLY A 424 8.58 2.22 3.09
CA GLY A 424 9.55 2.38 4.17
C GLY A 424 9.20 3.53 5.10
N VAL A 425 9.40 3.33 6.40
CA VAL A 425 9.24 4.35 7.44
C VAL A 425 10.54 4.53 8.20
N GLY A 426 10.95 5.78 8.39
CA GLY A 426 12.13 6.13 9.17
C GLY A 426 11.88 7.29 10.14
N LEU A 427 12.72 7.40 11.16
CA LEU A 427 12.65 8.45 12.18
C LEU A 427 13.85 9.40 12.04
N ILE A 428 13.57 10.67 11.85
CA ILE A 428 14.54 11.75 12.00
C ILE A 428 14.47 12.24 13.43
N LYS A 429 15.56 12.03 14.20
CA LYS A 429 15.60 12.38 15.63
C LYS A 429 15.71 13.89 15.85
N ASN A 430 16.32 14.60 14.91
CA ASN A 430 16.50 16.05 14.93
C ASN A 430 16.39 16.57 13.49
N LEU A 431 15.36 17.37 13.20
CA LEU A 431 15.12 17.91 11.86
C LEU A 431 16.24 18.84 11.36
N ASN A 432 17.04 19.42 12.25
CA ASN A 432 18.19 20.24 11.87
C ASN A 432 19.33 19.42 11.22
N ASP A 433 19.30 18.10 11.34
CA ASP A 433 20.27 17.19 10.74
C ASP A 433 19.77 16.62 9.41
N MET A 434 18.56 16.98 8.97
CA MET A 434 18.00 16.55 7.70
C MET A 434 18.79 17.15 6.53
N VAL A 435 19.05 16.34 5.51
CA VAL A 435 19.63 16.75 4.23
C VAL A 435 18.71 16.45 3.06
N THR A 436 18.92 17.13 1.95
CA THR A 436 18.18 16.97 0.70
C THR A 436 19.11 16.56 -0.44
N LYS A 437 18.57 16.14 -1.58
CA LYS A 437 19.39 15.75 -2.73
C LYS A 437 20.01 16.91 -3.52
N ASN A 438 19.51 18.13 -3.34
CA ASN A 438 19.90 19.28 -4.15
C ASN A 438 21.29 19.78 -3.75
N PHE A 439 22.14 20.10 -4.71
CA PHE A 439 23.37 20.80 -4.47
C PHE A 439 23.12 22.17 -3.80
N LYS A 440 23.95 22.56 -2.85
CA LYS A 440 23.76 23.77 -2.04
C LYS A 440 24.67 24.93 -2.48
N GLU A 441 25.93 24.63 -2.74
CA GLU A 441 26.98 25.63 -2.98
C GLU A 441 27.90 25.20 -4.11
N SER A 442 28.37 26.17 -4.87
CA SER A 442 29.39 25.97 -5.90
C SER A 442 30.74 25.65 -5.25
N GLY A 443 31.49 24.71 -5.86
CA GLY A 443 32.81 24.33 -5.36
C GLY A 443 32.79 23.17 -4.35
N ASN A 444 31.64 22.70 -3.91
CA ASN A 444 31.57 21.51 -3.05
C ASN A 444 32.03 20.24 -3.78
N HIS A 445 32.71 19.35 -3.06
CA HIS A 445 33.14 18.06 -3.57
C HIS A 445 31.95 17.09 -3.70
N ILE A 446 31.93 16.33 -4.80
CA ILE A 446 30.97 15.25 -5.02
C ILE A 446 31.68 13.93 -4.69
N LEU A 447 31.13 13.18 -3.74
CA LEU A 447 31.67 11.91 -3.28
C LEU A 447 30.76 10.76 -3.71
N ILE A 448 31.33 9.66 -4.19
CA ILE A 448 30.62 8.39 -4.42
C ILE A 448 31.01 7.43 -3.29
N ILE A 449 29.99 6.94 -2.56
CA ILE A 449 30.18 5.96 -1.49
C ILE A 449 29.69 4.61 -1.99
N GLY A 450 30.59 3.63 -2.03
CA GLY A 450 30.37 2.31 -2.60
C GLY A 450 31.24 2.06 -3.82
N LYS A 451 31.09 0.87 -4.41
CA LYS A 451 31.88 0.45 -5.59
C LYS A 451 31.01 0.49 -6.84
N THR A 452 31.53 1.10 -7.91
CA THR A 452 30.96 1.01 -9.25
C THR A 452 31.61 -0.18 -9.97
N LEU A 453 30.82 -1.23 -10.18
CA LEU A 453 31.33 -2.52 -10.73
C LEU A 453 31.15 -2.65 -12.25
N GLY A 454 30.60 -1.62 -12.92
CA GLY A 454 30.37 -1.62 -14.37
C GLY A 454 29.27 -2.58 -14.82
N HIS A 455 28.34 -2.92 -13.95
CA HIS A 455 27.18 -3.73 -14.28
C HIS A 455 26.20 -2.94 -15.13
N LEU A 456 25.78 -3.49 -16.30
CA LEU A 456 24.92 -2.80 -17.27
C LEU A 456 23.61 -3.55 -17.56
N TYR A 457 23.50 -4.84 -17.22
CA TYR A 457 22.24 -5.57 -17.40
C TYR A 457 21.12 -4.97 -16.53
N GLN A 458 19.91 -4.90 -17.07
CA GLN A 458 18.74 -4.28 -16.43
C GLN A 458 18.88 -2.77 -16.18
N SER A 459 19.96 -2.11 -16.63
CA SER A 459 20.11 -0.66 -16.54
C SER A 459 19.21 0.05 -17.55
N GLU A 460 18.86 1.31 -17.27
CA GLU A 460 18.12 2.17 -18.21
C GLU A 460 18.87 2.36 -19.53
N PHE A 461 20.20 2.34 -19.51
CA PHE A 461 20.97 2.37 -20.75
C PHE A 461 20.69 1.16 -21.65
N PHE A 462 20.73 -0.05 -21.10
CA PHE A 462 20.43 -1.25 -21.91
C PHE A 462 18.99 -1.30 -22.36
N ARG A 463 18.07 -0.94 -21.49
CA ARG A 463 16.64 -1.00 -21.77
C ARG A 463 16.20 0.07 -22.78
N VAL A 464 16.54 1.33 -22.54
CA VAL A 464 16.08 2.46 -23.36
C VAL A 464 16.89 2.63 -24.64
N ILE A 465 18.23 2.42 -24.59
CA ILE A 465 19.10 2.70 -25.74
C ILE A 465 19.29 1.48 -26.63
N LEU A 466 19.40 0.30 -26.02
CA LEU A 466 19.69 -0.93 -26.75
C LEU A 466 18.46 -1.82 -26.94
N ASN A 467 17.32 -1.46 -26.31
CA ASN A 467 16.13 -2.29 -26.27
C ASN A 467 16.43 -3.73 -25.83
N PHE A 468 17.26 -3.84 -24.79
CA PHE A 468 17.78 -5.10 -24.28
C PHE A 468 17.36 -5.29 -22.83
N ASN A 469 16.47 -6.27 -22.58
CA ASN A 469 15.81 -6.48 -21.29
C ASN A 469 16.24 -7.80 -20.63
N GLU A 470 17.30 -8.44 -21.14
CA GLU A 470 17.80 -9.70 -20.61
C GLU A 470 18.99 -9.48 -19.66
N GLY A 471 19.35 -10.51 -18.92
CA GLY A 471 20.48 -10.49 -18.01
C GLY A 471 20.08 -10.36 -16.54
N PRO A 472 21.02 -10.73 -15.64
CA PRO A 472 20.79 -10.66 -14.21
C PRO A 472 20.72 -9.19 -13.74
N PRO A 473 19.98 -8.89 -12.66
CA PRO A 473 20.08 -7.60 -12.00
C PRO A 473 21.45 -7.46 -11.31
N PRO A 474 21.84 -6.23 -10.92
CA PRO A 474 23.08 -6.04 -10.17
C PRO A 474 23.01 -6.78 -8.84
N GLU A 475 24.08 -7.51 -8.54
CA GLU A 475 24.26 -8.20 -7.27
C GLU A 475 24.28 -7.20 -6.12
N ILE A 476 23.72 -7.57 -4.97
CA ILE A 476 23.74 -6.76 -3.77
C ILE A 476 24.46 -7.48 -2.63
N ASN A 477 25.43 -6.80 -2.05
CA ASN A 477 26.11 -7.24 -0.85
C ASN A 477 25.54 -6.49 0.36
N LEU A 478 24.71 -7.16 1.15
CA LEU A 478 24.00 -6.56 2.30
C LEU A 478 24.94 -6.02 3.36
N PHE A 479 26.15 -6.59 3.53
CA PHE A 479 27.17 -6.07 4.43
C PHE A 479 27.65 -4.69 3.98
N ASN A 480 28.02 -4.55 2.72
CA ASN A 480 28.48 -3.28 2.16
C ASN A 480 27.32 -2.26 2.16
N GLU A 481 26.11 -2.67 1.83
CA GLU A 481 24.92 -1.84 1.86
C GLU A 481 24.71 -1.19 3.24
N LYS A 482 24.71 -2.02 4.28
CA LYS A 482 24.55 -1.55 5.67
C LYS A 482 25.68 -0.62 6.09
N ASN A 483 26.94 -0.97 5.81
CA ASN A 483 28.08 -0.17 6.20
C ASN A 483 28.13 1.18 5.47
N ASN A 484 27.84 1.20 4.17
CA ASN A 484 27.76 2.43 3.38
C ASN A 484 26.67 3.37 3.93
N GLY A 485 25.48 2.86 4.19
CA GLY A 485 24.41 3.65 4.74
C GLY A 485 24.70 4.19 6.15
N LEU A 486 25.26 3.37 7.03
CA LEU A 486 25.67 3.83 8.37
C LEU A 486 26.78 4.90 8.29
N ALA A 487 27.73 4.77 7.34
CA ALA A 487 28.72 5.80 7.07
C ALA A 487 28.05 7.12 6.61
N VAL A 488 27.09 7.06 5.70
CA VAL A 488 26.32 8.22 5.25
C VAL A 488 25.58 8.89 6.42
N LEU A 489 24.89 8.13 7.27
CA LEU A 489 24.23 8.68 8.46
C LEU A 489 25.22 9.38 9.41
N ASN A 490 26.43 8.82 9.57
CA ASN A 490 27.45 9.44 10.39
C ASN A 490 27.97 10.76 9.78
N LEU A 491 28.16 10.81 8.45
CA LEU A 491 28.53 12.04 7.75
C LEU A 491 27.46 13.13 7.90
N ILE A 492 26.18 12.76 7.76
CA ILE A 492 25.04 13.68 7.96
C ILE A 492 25.01 14.19 9.41
N SER A 493 25.09 13.30 10.39
CA SER A 493 25.01 13.67 11.82
C SER A 493 26.15 14.58 12.26
N LYS A 494 27.33 14.44 11.64
CA LYS A 494 28.49 15.31 11.85
C LYS A 494 28.46 16.59 11.00
N LYS A 495 27.42 16.80 10.19
CA LYS A 495 27.31 17.95 9.27
C LYS A 495 28.48 18.08 8.28
N LEU A 496 29.07 16.93 7.90
CA LEU A 496 30.16 16.87 6.92
C LEU A 496 29.66 16.84 5.47
N VAL A 497 28.37 16.60 5.27
CA VAL A 497 27.69 16.64 3.98
C VAL A 497 26.43 17.48 4.07
N ASN A 498 26.12 18.25 3.03
CA ASN A 498 24.95 19.12 2.94
C ASN A 498 23.93 18.65 1.90
N SER A 499 24.27 17.62 1.13
CA SER A 499 23.43 17.03 0.10
C SER A 499 23.74 15.55 -0.02
N VAL A 500 22.71 14.72 -0.12
CA VAL A 500 22.84 13.26 -0.29
C VAL A 500 21.76 12.76 -1.25
N HIS A 501 22.17 11.87 -2.17
CA HIS A 501 21.26 11.16 -3.05
C HIS A 501 21.70 9.71 -3.15
N ASP A 502 20.75 8.78 -3.14
CA ASP A 502 21.03 7.37 -3.41
C ASP A 502 21.25 7.14 -4.91
N ILE A 503 21.93 6.06 -5.24
CA ILE A 503 22.06 5.58 -6.62
C ILE A 503 21.16 4.36 -6.74
N SER A 504 20.11 4.49 -7.57
CA SER A 504 19.10 3.44 -7.78
C SER A 504 19.18 2.85 -9.18
N SER A 505 18.18 3.01 -10.00
CA SER A 505 18.06 2.39 -11.33
C SER A 505 18.68 3.22 -12.48
N GLY A 506 19.12 4.44 -12.22
CA GLY A 506 19.62 5.40 -13.21
C GLY A 506 20.99 5.17 -13.79
#